data_ea9426d00e8f2cbf90031b0e9be2137d
#
_entry.id   ea9426d00e8f2cbf90031b0e9be2137d
#
_cell.length_a   1.000
_cell.length_b   1.000
_cell.length_c   1.000
_cell.angle_alpha   90.00
_cell.angle_beta   90.00
_cell.angle_gamma   90.00
#
_symmetry.space_group_name_H-M   'P 1'
#
loop_
_entity.id
_entity.type
_entity.pdbx_description
1 polymer ?
#
loop_
_entity_poly.entity_id
_entity_poly.type
_entity_poly.pdbx_seq_one_letter_code
_entity_poly.pdbx_strand_id
1 'polypeptide(L)'
;MVLSLPQAVVTYVPLLWFVRVTDGMPDPTQRDLLIRQEASRQTGGQVTLTPAEQKLDAYLHRLKEQEMSAAQFPPAIHFFKAKPLIEKSSIFKLLQKMPKGAALHIHSSTLVGVEWLVKNVTYRPNCYICFTWDNSVRFLFSDRQPFPRWDCFFWQLLETLRTKIGDPTGFDNSLMQHLTLFTEDPDGEYPNQDVVWEKFEKAFIAAAGLITHSPVLRDYLYKGLGELQHDNIMYLELRSGLSRTYELDGTIHDKVWTVKMFQEVTKKFRADHPDFFGARIIISVHRALGVSEVKAAVKEAIQLQKEFPDLVAGFDMVGREDSGRTLWYFREALSLPAELGVTLPYFFHAGETDDEGTDVDQNILDALLFNTTRIGHGYSLAHHPLAKELSRKRNVAVELCPISNQVLKLVSDLRNHPAAVLMSEGHPLVISSDDPSMFGTTGLSYDFYEAFVGIGGLKANLGTLKELAANSIRFSSLPAHLKDTGLTMWQKKWDAFITDHP
;
A
#
# COMPACT_ATOMS: atom_id res chain seq x y z
N MET A 1 29.68 -36.08 39.56
CA MET A 1 28.88 -37.09 38.81
C MET A 1 27.48 -36.51 38.74
N VAL A 2 27.21 -35.76 37.69
CA VAL A 2 25.93 -35.10 37.45
C VAL A 2 25.38 -35.74 36.13
N LEU A 3 24.32 -36.48 36.28
CA LEU A 3 23.59 -37.14 35.17
C LEU A 3 22.76 -36.11 34.46
N SER A 4 23.07 -35.85 33.21
CA SER A 4 22.26 -35.05 32.28
C SER A 4 21.13 -35.95 31.72
N LEU A 5 19.89 -35.48 31.89
CA LEU A 5 18.72 -36.07 31.23
C LEU A 5 18.70 -35.66 29.75
N PRO A 6 18.35 -36.55 28.83
CA PRO A 6 18.25 -36.19 27.42
C PRO A 6 16.99 -35.40 27.15
N GLN A 7 17.16 -34.28 26.44
CA GLN A 7 16.03 -33.52 25.87
C GLN A 7 15.31 -34.42 24.84
N ALA A 8 14.04 -34.62 25.07
CA ALA A 8 13.16 -35.29 24.10
C ALA A 8 12.97 -34.35 22.90
N VAL A 9 13.57 -34.75 21.78
CA VAL A 9 13.27 -34.17 20.47
C VAL A 9 11.87 -34.63 20.07
N VAL A 10 10.90 -33.75 20.19
CA VAL A 10 9.57 -33.98 19.62
C VAL A 10 9.68 -33.80 18.11
N THR A 11 9.93 -34.88 17.41
CA THR A 11 9.80 -34.92 15.96
C THR A 11 8.32 -34.84 15.63
N TYR A 12 7.87 -33.70 15.12
CA TYR A 12 6.60 -33.58 14.42
C TYR A 12 6.70 -34.43 13.15
N VAL A 13 6.21 -35.63 13.20
CA VAL A 13 5.92 -36.42 12.00
C VAL A 13 4.60 -35.85 11.47
N PRO A 14 4.58 -35.23 10.28
CA PRO A 14 3.31 -34.88 9.66
C PRO A 14 2.57 -36.18 9.42
N LEU A 15 1.41 -36.35 10.03
CA LEU A 15 0.46 -37.39 9.71
C LEU A 15 0.02 -37.18 8.26
N LEU A 16 0.81 -37.70 7.32
CA LEU A 16 0.37 -37.94 5.96
C LEU A 16 -0.71 -39.02 6.03
N TRP A 17 -1.95 -38.60 6.07
CA TRP A 17 -3.06 -39.48 5.86
C TRP A 17 -2.95 -39.99 4.42
N PHE A 18 -2.53 -41.27 4.26
CA PHE A 18 -2.60 -41.94 2.98
C PHE A 18 -4.05 -41.96 2.53
N VAL A 19 -4.36 -41.15 1.50
CA VAL A 19 -5.60 -41.31 0.75
C VAL A 19 -5.57 -42.72 0.17
N ARG A 20 -6.35 -43.64 0.72
CA ARG A 20 -6.54 -44.96 0.10
C ARG A 20 -7.23 -44.73 -1.23
N VAL A 21 -6.50 -44.99 -2.32
CA VAL A 21 -7.12 -45.13 -3.63
C VAL A 21 -7.90 -46.43 -3.57
N THR A 22 -9.20 -46.33 -3.38
CA THR A 22 -10.10 -47.49 -3.47
C THR A 22 -10.56 -47.62 -4.92
N ASP A 23 -10.55 -48.83 -5.45
CA ASP A 23 -11.19 -49.15 -6.74
C ASP A 23 -12.71 -48.94 -6.59
N GLY A 24 -13.18 -47.68 -6.91
CA GLY A 24 -14.57 -47.37 -6.80
C GLY A 24 -14.88 -45.88 -6.54
N MET A 25 -16.11 -45.59 -6.15
CA MET A 25 -16.53 -44.20 -5.79
C MET A 25 -15.77 -43.71 -4.56
N PRO A 26 -15.15 -42.49 -4.61
CA PRO A 26 -14.50 -41.90 -3.44
C PRO A 26 -15.44 -41.74 -2.25
N ASP A 27 -14.91 -41.96 -1.05
CA ASP A 27 -15.70 -41.82 0.18
C ASP A 27 -16.02 -40.31 0.42
N PRO A 28 -17.33 -39.93 0.49
CA PRO A 28 -17.74 -38.56 0.75
C PRO A 28 -17.21 -38.00 2.07
N THR A 29 -17.03 -38.81 3.11
CA THR A 29 -16.48 -38.38 4.40
C THR A 29 -15.00 -37.98 4.27
N GLN A 30 -14.22 -38.74 3.51
CA GLN A 30 -12.82 -38.40 3.23
C GLN A 30 -12.72 -37.12 2.38
N ARG A 31 -13.61 -36.97 1.41
CA ARG A 31 -13.69 -35.73 0.60
C ARG A 31 -13.94 -34.51 1.48
N ASP A 32 -14.93 -34.57 2.36
CA ASP A 32 -15.26 -33.47 3.27
C ASP A 32 -14.12 -33.14 4.24
N LEU A 33 -13.39 -34.18 4.69
CA LEU A 33 -12.22 -33.99 5.54
C LEU A 33 -11.10 -33.25 4.79
N LEU A 34 -10.80 -33.63 3.54
CA LEU A 34 -9.78 -32.96 2.71
C LEU A 34 -10.13 -31.51 2.48
N ILE A 35 -11.38 -31.21 2.14
CA ILE A 35 -11.85 -29.82 1.93
C ILE A 35 -11.66 -28.98 3.20
N ARG A 36 -12.02 -29.53 4.37
CA ARG A 36 -11.85 -28.83 5.65
C ARG A 36 -10.37 -28.63 6.01
N GLN A 37 -9.53 -29.63 5.77
CA GLN A 37 -8.09 -29.51 6.02
C GLN A 37 -7.45 -28.45 5.11
N GLU A 38 -7.82 -28.40 3.84
CA GLU A 38 -7.33 -27.38 2.92
C GLU A 38 -7.79 -25.99 3.35
N ALA A 39 -9.07 -25.82 3.67
CA ALA A 39 -9.60 -24.54 4.13
C ALA A 39 -8.95 -24.06 5.44
N SER A 40 -8.50 -24.98 6.31
CA SER A 40 -7.82 -24.60 7.55
C SER A 40 -6.44 -23.99 7.34
N ARG A 41 -5.82 -24.18 6.18
CA ARG A 41 -4.49 -23.64 5.85
C ARG A 41 -4.51 -22.22 5.34
N GLN A 42 -5.65 -21.76 4.83
CA GLN A 42 -5.77 -20.41 4.26
C GLN A 42 -5.63 -19.31 5.32
N THR A 43 -5.39 -18.09 4.86
CA THR A 43 -5.45 -16.89 5.71
C THR A 43 -6.79 -16.84 6.44
N GLY A 44 -6.73 -16.79 7.77
CA GLY A 44 -7.93 -16.82 8.62
C GLY A 44 -8.53 -18.20 8.87
N GLY A 45 -7.97 -19.26 8.28
CA GLY A 45 -8.48 -20.64 8.44
C GLY A 45 -8.39 -21.20 9.85
N GLN A 46 -7.52 -20.64 10.69
CA GLN A 46 -7.36 -20.99 12.11
C GLN A 46 -8.14 -20.07 13.06
N VAL A 47 -8.80 -19.03 12.52
CA VAL A 47 -9.59 -18.10 13.33
C VAL A 47 -10.89 -18.77 13.76
N THR A 48 -11.10 -18.82 15.08
CA THR A 48 -12.38 -19.28 15.64
C THR A 48 -13.37 -18.12 15.71
N LEU A 49 -14.46 -18.23 14.94
CA LEU A 49 -15.51 -17.22 14.91
C LEU A 49 -16.50 -17.41 16.06
N THR A 50 -16.86 -16.31 16.70
CA THR A 50 -17.97 -16.29 17.68
C THR A 50 -19.31 -16.55 16.98
N PRO A 51 -20.40 -16.90 17.71
CA PRO A 51 -21.71 -17.07 17.10
C PRO A 51 -22.21 -15.85 16.32
N ALA A 52 -21.93 -14.63 16.79
CA ALA A 52 -22.28 -13.41 16.08
C ALA A 52 -21.45 -13.24 14.79
N GLU A 53 -20.14 -13.50 14.86
CA GLU A 53 -19.28 -13.50 13.67
C GLU A 53 -19.72 -14.56 12.64
N GLN A 54 -20.14 -15.75 13.09
CA GLN A 54 -20.64 -16.79 12.18
C GLN A 54 -21.89 -16.36 11.41
N LYS A 55 -22.79 -15.59 12.03
CA LYS A 55 -23.96 -15.03 11.33
C LYS A 55 -23.56 -14.05 10.24
N LEU A 56 -22.65 -13.13 10.56
CA LEU A 56 -22.13 -12.17 9.58
C LEU A 56 -21.37 -12.88 8.48
N ASP A 57 -20.58 -13.90 8.80
CA ASP A 57 -19.86 -14.72 7.83
C ASP A 57 -20.80 -15.41 6.84
N ALA A 58 -21.86 -16.02 7.34
CA ALA A 58 -22.89 -16.63 6.48
C ALA A 58 -23.59 -15.60 5.58
N TYR A 59 -23.82 -14.39 6.07
CA TYR A 59 -24.38 -13.29 5.27
C TYR A 59 -23.42 -12.84 4.17
N LEU A 60 -22.14 -12.63 4.51
CA LEU A 60 -21.10 -12.28 3.54
C LEU A 60 -20.93 -13.35 2.46
N HIS A 61 -21.00 -14.62 2.82
CA HIS A 61 -20.92 -15.71 1.87
C HIS A 61 -22.05 -15.65 0.83
N ARG A 62 -23.29 -15.44 1.27
CA ARG A 62 -24.44 -15.25 0.34
C ARG A 62 -24.27 -14.04 -0.57
N LEU A 63 -23.79 -12.93 -0.03
CA LEU A 63 -23.51 -11.73 -0.84
C LEU A 63 -22.45 -12.01 -1.90
N LYS A 64 -21.37 -12.73 -1.55
CA LYS A 64 -20.33 -13.13 -2.52
C LYS A 64 -20.88 -14.02 -3.62
N GLU A 65 -21.68 -15.02 -3.28
CA GLU A 65 -22.32 -15.89 -4.28
C GLU A 65 -23.16 -15.08 -5.27
N GLN A 66 -23.90 -14.09 -4.78
CA GLN A 66 -24.69 -13.19 -5.63
C GLN A 66 -23.80 -12.33 -6.54
N GLU A 67 -22.75 -11.74 -6.01
CA GLU A 67 -21.84 -10.89 -6.80
C GLU A 67 -21.04 -11.71 -7.82
N MET A 68 -20.59 -12.91 -7.48
CA MET A 68 -19.87 -13.80 -8.39
C MET A 68 -20.75 -14.36 -9.52
N SER A 69 -22.04 -14.47 -9.30
CA SER A 69 -23.02 -14.91 -10.33
C SER A 69 -23.59 -13.77 -11.17
N ALA A 70 -23.29 -12.52 -10.81
CA ALA A 70 -23.75 -11.36 -11.56
C ALA A 70 -23.12 -11.29 -12.97
N ALA A 71 -23.82 -10.65 -13.92
CA ALA A 71 -23.34 -10.50 -15.27
C ALA A 71 -22.02 -9.73 -15.39
N GLN A 72 -21.79 -8.81 -14.46
CA GLN A 72 -20.52 -8.07 -14.33
C GLN A 72 -19.94 -8.37 -12.95
N PHE A 73 -18.77 -8.99 -12.93
CA PHE A 73 -18.04 -9.31 -11.73
C PHE A 73 -16.88 -8.31 -11.55
N PRO A 74 -16.94 -7.36 -10.59
CA PRO A 74 -15.99 -6.26 -10.49
C PRO A 74 -14.51 -6.67 -10.51
N PRO A 75 -14.06 -7.71 -9.79
CA PRO A 75 -12.66 -8.12 -9.81
C PRO A 75 -12.14 -8.62 -11.18
N ALA A 76 -13.04 -9.01 -12.09
CA ALA A 76 -12.68 -9.50 -13.42
C ALA A 76 -12.49 -8.39 -14.46
N ILE A 77 -12.86 -7.16 -14.13
CA ILE A 77 -12.75 -6.00 -15.01
C ILE A 77 -11.83 -4.95 -14.44
N HIS A 78 -11.30 -4.07 -15.29
CA HIS A 78 -10.39 -3.02 -14.86
C HIS A 78 -11.02 -2.16 -13.77
N PHE A 79 -10.25 -1.82 -12.74
CA PHE A 79 -10.74 -1.11 -11.56
C PHE A 79 -11.47 0.20 -11.88
N PHE A 80 -11.00 0.96 -12.88
CA PHE A 80 -11.66 2.22 -13.26
C PHE A 80 -13.09 2.01 -13.79
N LYS A 81 -13.37 0.86 -14.39
CA LYS A 81 -14.72 0.46 -14.80
C LYS A 81 -15.49 -0.23 -13.68
N ALA A 82 -14.79 -0.96 -12.81
CA ALA A 82 -15.35 -1.69 -11.68
C ALA A 82 -15.80 -0.79 -10.54
N LYS A 83 -15.11 0.32 -10.30
CA LYS A 83 -15.32 1.21 -9.14
C LYS A 83 -16.78 1.59 -8.90
N PRO A 84 -17.56 2.06 -9.89
CA PRO A 84 -18.97 2.37 -9.69
C PRO A 84 -19.81 1.16 -9.27
N LEU A 85 -19.44 -0.05 -9.70
CA LEU A 85 -20.10 -1.29 -9.30
C LEU A 85 -19.73 -1.68 -7.87
N ILE A 86 -18.47 -1.53 -7.52
CA ILE A 86 -17.96 -1.79 -6.16
C ILE A 86 -18.69 -0.89 -5.15
N GLU A 87 -18.83 0.39 -5.44
CA GLU A 87 -19.50 1.36 -4.56
C GLU A 87 -20.97 1.02 -4.28
N LYS A 88 -21.61 0.27 -5.17
CA LYS A 88 -22.98 -0.25 -4.97
C LYS A 88 -23.03 -1.55 -4.18
N SER A 89 -21.93 -2.26 -4.05
CA SER A 89 -21.84 -3.55 -3.36
C SER A 89 -22.14 -3.42 -1.87
N SER A 90 -22.99 -4.32 -1.37
CA SER A 90 -23.24 -4.44 0.07
C SER A 90 -22.01 -4.94 0.84
N ILE A 91 -21.17 -5.76 0.21
CA ILE A 91 -19.87 -6.19 0.77
C ILE A 91 -18.96 -4.97 0.97
N PHE A 92 -18.83 -4.13 -0.03
CA PHE A 92 -18.01 -2.92 0.05
C PHE A 92 -18.46 -1.98 1.17
N LYS A 93 -19.77 -1.79 1.32
CA LYS A 93 -20.34 -0.97 2.40
C LYS A 93 -20.01 -1.52 3.80
N LEU A 94 -20.00 -2.84 3.95
CA LEU A 94 -19.54 -3.49 5.18
C LEU A 94 -18.04 -3.29 5.40
N LEU A 95 -17.23 -3.44 4.35
CA LEU A 95 -15.78 -3.21 4.43
C LEU A 95 -15.42 -1.78 4.80
N GLN A 96 -16.18 -0.79 4.35
CA GLN A 96 -15.99 0.60 4.77
C GLN A 96 -16.16 0.79 6.28
N LYS A 97 -17.08 0.06 6.90
CA LYS A 97 -17.35 0.10 8.35
C LYS A 97 -16.42 -0.79 9.17
N MET A 98 -15.81 -1.78 8.54
CA MET A 98 -14.91 -2.73 9.19
C MET A 98 -13.63 -2.04 9.68
N PRO A 99 -13.20 -2.28 10.94
CA PRO A 99 -11.89 -1.85 11.42
C PRO A 99 -10.77 -2.57 10.67
N LYS A 100 -10.00 -1.81 9.88
CA LYS A 100 -8.98 -2.36 9.00
C LYS A 100 -7.57 -2.40 9.61
N GLY A 101 -7.41 -1.81 10.80
CA GLY A 101 -6.13 -1.73 11.47
C GLY A 101 -5.22 -0.66 10.89
N ALA A 102 -4.15 -1.04 10.23
CA ALA A 102 -3.10 -0.15 9.75
C ALA A 102 -2.96 -0.15 8.24
N ALA A 103 -2.55 1.00 7.68
CA ALA A 103 -2.05 1.12 6.32
C ALA A 103 -0.52 1.14 6.35
N LEU A 104 0.13 0.13 5.77
CA LEU A 104 1.58 -0.06 5.84
C LEU A 104 2.31 0.24 4.53
N HIS A 105 1.59 0.48 3.43
CA HIS A 105 2.17 0.75 2.13
C HIS A 105 1.37 1.81 1.37
N ILE A 106 1.65 3.06 1.67
CA ILE A 106 1.11 4.23 0.95
C ILE A 106 2.24 5.22 0.70
N HIS A 107 2.30 5.77 -0.51
CA HIS A 107 3.26 6.81 -0.88
C HIS A 107 2.74 8.21 -0.53
N SER A 108 3.61 9.05 0.00
CA SER A 108 3.24 10.39 0.49
C SER A 108 2.68 11.30 -0.61
N SER A 109 3.18 11.20 -1.83
CA SER A 109 2.75 12.04 -2.94
C SER A 109 1.35 11.73 -3.47
N THR A 110 0.76 10.62 -3.05
CA THR A 110 -0.54 10.12 -3.54
C THR A 110 -1.53 9.83 -2.42
N LEU A 111 -1.25 10.32 -1.23
CA LEU A 111 -2.05 10.08 -0.02
C LEU A 111 -3.45 10.68 -0.11
N VAL A 112 -3.57 11.89 -0.65
CA VAL A 112 -4.84 12.65 -0.73
C VAL A 112 -5.31 12.75 -2.17
N GLY A 113 -6.62 12.61 -2.39
CA GLY A 113 -7.24 12.64 -3.70
C GLY A 113 -6.99 13.94 -4.49
N VAL A 114 -6.84 13.81 -5.80
CA VAL A 114 -6.53 14.93 -6.71
C VAL A 114 -7.63 16.00 -6.74
N GLU A 115 -8.86 15.63 -6.45
CA GLU A 115 -9.97 16.58 -6.37
C GLU A 115 -9.72 17.65 -5.31
N TRP A 116 -9.21 17.27 -4.14
CA TRP A 116 -8.85 18.22 -3.09
C TRP A 116 -7.69 19.13 -3.52
N LEU A 117 -6.68 18.58 -4.21
CA LEU A 117 -5.58 19.38 -4.74
C LEU A 117 -6.08 20.44 -5.73
N VAL A 118 -6.89 20.04 -6.68
CA VAL A 118 -7.39 20.94 -7.71
C VAL A 118 -8.43 21.93 -7.20
N LYS A 119 -9.45 21.45 -6.48
CA LYS A 119 -10.58 22.27 -6.04
C LYS A 119 -10.33 23.10 -4.77
N ASN A 120 -9.32 22.75 -3.97
CA ASN A 120 -8.95 23.49 -2.77
C ASN A 120 -7.59 24.16 -2.93
N VAL A 121 -6.53 23.39 -3.15
CA VAL A 121 -5.15 23.89 -3.11
C VAL A 121 -4.86 24.85 -4.26
N THR A 122 -5.24 24.51 -5.48
CA THR A 122 -4.99 25.39 -6.64
C THR A 122 -5.85 26.67 -6.65
N TYR A 123 -6.85 26.76 -5.78
CA TYR A 123 -7.66 27.99 -5.58
C TYR A 123 -7.08 28.91 -4.53
N ARG A 124 -6.05 28.50 -3.82
CA ARG A 124 -5.35 29.37 -2.87
C ARG A 124 -4.64 30.52 -3.61
N PRO A 125 -4.49 31.69 -2.98
CA PRO A 125 -3.78 32.80 -3.60
C PRO A 125 -2.33 32.44 -3.90
N ASN A 126 -1.75 33.11 -4.88
CA ASN A 126 -0.34 32.96 -5.30
C ASN A 126 0.03 31.58 -5.91
N CYS A 127 -0.97 30.82 -6.37
CA CYS A 127 -0.75 29.56 -7.09
C CYS A 127 -0.55 29.83 -8.59
N TYR A 128 0.62 29.53 -9.10
CA TYR A 128 0.98 29.63 -10.52
C TYR A 128 0.95 28.26 -11.19
N ILE A 129 0.57 28.24 -12.47
CA ILE A 129 0.62 27.08 -13.33
C ILE A 129 1.51 27.36 -14.55
N CYS A 130 2.19 26.34 -15.02
CA CYS A 130 2.92 26.36 -16.28
C CYS A 130 2.64 25.07 -17.05
N PHE A 131 2.34 25.20 -18.36
CA PHE A 131 2.17 24.07 -19.26
C PHE A 131 3.50 23.76 -19.94
N THR A 132 3.93 22.50 -19.82
CA THR A 132 5.20 22.04 -20.38
C THR A 132 5.07 21.69 -21.86
N TRP A 133 6.20 21.64 -22.58
CA TRP A 133 6.21 21.28 -24.01
C TRP A 133 5.80 19.84 -24.28
N ASP A 134 5.90 18.94 -23.29
CA ASP A 134 5.50 17.53 -23.38
C ASP A 134 4.05 17.27 -22.89
N ASN A 135 3.23 18.32 -22.91
CA ASN A 135 1.83 18.28 -22.53
C ASN A 135 1.57 17.86 -21.08
N SER A 136 2.42 18.30 -20.17
CA SER A 136 2.24 18.16 -18.73
C SER A 136 2.04 19.55 -18.09
N VAL A 137 1.95 19.60 -16.77
CA VAL A 137 1.78 20.83 -16.00
C VAL A 137 2.78 20.88 -14.84
N ARG A 138 3.08 22.10 -14.43
CA ARG A 138 3.84 22.39 -13.20
C ARG A 138 3.08 23.42 -12.40
N PHE A 139 3.18 23.32 -11.08
CA PHE A 139 2.60 24.27 -10.13
C PHE A 139 3.68 24.85 -9.24
N LEU A 140 3.48 26.10 -8.86
CA LEU A 140 4.36 26.79 -7.91
C LEU A 140 3.60 27.87 -7.16
N PHE A 141 3.78 27.91 -5.84
CA PHE A 141 3.34 29.05 -5.02
C PHE A 141 4.47 30.08 -4.92
N SER A 142 4.16 31.32 -5.19
CA SER A 142 5.15 32.41 -5.16
C SER A 142 4.51 33.75 -4.83
N ASP A 143 5.23 34.58 -4.09
CA ASP A 143 4.83 35.97 -3.80
C ASP A 143 5.05 36.91 -5.00
N ARG A 144 5.70 36.43 -6.04
CA ARG A 144 6.03 37.17 -7.26
C ARG A 144 5.94 36.27 -8.49
N GLN A 145 5.95 36.89 -9.68
CA GLN A 145 6.00 36.16 -10.94
C GLN A 145 7.21 35.21 -10.97
N PRO A 146 7.01 33.89 -11.10
CA PRO A 146 8.14 32.95 -11.21
C PRO A 146 9.00 33.19 -12.45
N PHE A 147 10.30 32.95 -12.32
CA PHE A 147 11.22 33.00 -13.46
C PHE A 147 11.01 31.80 -14.39
N PRO A 148 11.21 31.99 -15.70
CA PRO A 148 11.24 30.90 -16.66
C PRO A 148 12.27 29.83 -16.27
N ARG A 149 11.87 28.55 -16.45
CA ARG A 149 12.75 27.39 -16.29
C ARG A 149 12.85 26.65 -17.61
N TRP A 150 13.87 25.78 -17.76
CA TRP A 150 14.07 25.03 -18.98
C TRP A 150 12.86 24.14 -19.38
N ASP A 151 12.09 23.65 -18.40
CA ASP A 151 10.89 22.84 -18.59
C ASP A 151 9.59 23.67 -18.65
N CYS A 152 9.67 24.96 -18.24
CA CYS A 152 8.49 25.79 -18.08
C CYS A 152 8.81 27.28 -18.23
N PHE A 153 8.42 27.85 -19.39
CA PHE A 153 8.73 29.25 -19.73
C PHE A 153 7.67 30.25 -19.26
N PHE A 154 6.40 29.86 -19.30
CA PHE A 154 5.29 30.79 -19.04
C PHE A 154 4.51 30.37 -17.80
N TRP A 155 4.77 31.06 -16.71
CA TRP A 155 4.01 30.90 -15.49
C TRP A 155 2.82 31.86 -15.49
N GLN A 156 1.62 31.34 -15.22
CA GLN A 156 0.39 32.07 -15.14
C GLN A 156 -0.23 31.92 -13.75
N LEU A 157 -0.68 33.04 -13.16
CA LEU A 157 -1.43 33.00 -11.92
C LEU A 157 -2.79 32.32 -12.16
N LEU A 158 -3.06 31.22 -11.48
CA LEU A 158 -4.29 30.43 -11.69
C LEU A 158 -5.57 31.23 -11.44
N GLU A 159 -5.60 32.06 -10.41
CA GLU A 159 -6.71 32.93 -10.12
C GLU A 159 -7.05 33.83 -11.34
N THR A 160 -6.05 34.45 -11.93
CA THR A 160 -6.22 35.29 -13.13
C THR A 160 -6.60 34.45 -14.35
N LEU A 161 -5.97 33.30 -14.53
CA LEU A 161 -6.27 32.41 -15.66
C LEU A 161 -7.73 31.94 -15.63
N ARG A 162 -8.25 31.55 -14.47
CA ARG A 162 -9.64 31.11 -14.31
C ARG A 162 -10.66 32.21 -14.63
N THR A 163 -10.36 33.47 -14.36
CA THR A 163 -11.27 34.58 -14.73
C THR A 163 -11.41 34.75 -16.25
N LYS A 164 -10.42 34.29 -17.01
CA LYS A 164 -10.38 34.41 -18.49
C LYS A 164 -10.98 33.19 -19.19
N ILE A 165 -11.18 32.08 -18.47
CA ILE A 165 -11.69 30.83 -19.02
C ILE A 165 -13.22 30.83 -18.86
N GLY A 166 -13.95 30.54 -19.95
CA GLY A 166 -15.42 30.48 -19.94
C GLY A 166 -15.99 29.28 -19.19
N ASP A 167 -15.20 28.23 -18.99
CA ASP A 167 -15.59 26.99 -18.32
C ASP A 167 -14.56 26.59 -17.26
N PRO A 168 -14.64 27.15 -16.04
CA PRO A 168 -13.73 26.78 -14.95
C PRO A 168 -13.84 25.32 -14.53
N THR A 169 -15.03 24.72 -14.58
CA THR A 169 -15.26 23.32 -14.22
C THR A 169 -14.57 22.38 -15.19
N GLY A 170 -14.71 22.60 -16.48
CA GLY A 170 -14.01 21.81 -17.51
C GLY A 170 -12.50 21.98 -17.43
N PHE A 171 -12.03 23.18 -17.11
CA PHE A 171 -10.61 23.43 -16.87
C PHE A 171 -10.08 22.65 -15.65
N ASP A 172 -10.78 22.68 -14.53
CA ASP A 172 -10.40 21.94 -13.34
C ASP A 172 -10.38 20.41 -13.58
N ASN A 173 -11.35 19.91 -14.33
CA ASN A 173 -11.36 18.50 -14.76
C ASN A 173 -10.13 18.15 -15.61
N SER A 174 -9.71 19.05 -16.48
CA SER A 174 -8.49 18.86 -17.28
C SER A 174 -7.22 18.84 -16.42
N LEU A 175 -7.18 19.68 -15.37
CA LEU A 175 -6.06 19.67 -14.42
C LEU A 175 -6.00 18.34 -13.65
N MET A 176 -7.13 17.82 -13.21
CA MET A 176 -7.17 16.53 -12.51
C MET A 176 -6.62 15.38 -13.35
N GLN A 177 -6.84 15.38 -14.66
CA GLN A 177 -6.31 14.37 -15.58
C GLN A 177 -4.77 14.34 -15.63
N HIS A 178 -4.10 15.45 -15.36
CA HIS A 178 -2.65 15.50 -15.25
C HIS A 178 -2.11 14.90 -13.95
N LEU A 179 -2.95 14.72 -12.94
CA LEU A 179 -2.57 14.33 -11.59
C LEU A 179 -2.98 12.90 -11.21
N THR A 180 -3.69 12.19 -12.09
CA THR A 180 -4.20 10.84 -11.84
C THR A 180 -4.04 9.95 -13.06
N LEU A 181 -4.16 8.64 -12.87
CA LEU A 181 -4.25 7.67 -13.95
C LEU A 181 -5.69 7.41 -14.40
N PHE A 182 -6.68 7.91 -13.65
CA PHE A 182 -8.07 7.65 -13.97
C PHE A 182 -8.43 8.02 -15.40
N THR A 183 -9.10 7.11 -16.08
CA THR A 183 -9.65 7.28 -17.41
C THR A 183 -10.89 6.39 -17.59
N GLU A 184 -11.78 6.78 -18.48
CA GLU A 184 -12.95 5.97 -18.86
C GLU A 184 -12.57 4.84 -19.84
N ASP A 185 -11.43 4.96 -20.52
CA ASP A 185 -10.92 3.95 -21.47
C ASP A 185 -9.50 3.49 -21.09
N PRO A 186 -9.35 2.71 -20.00
CA PRO A 186 -8.04 2.27 -19.55
C PRO A 186 -7.33 1.33 -20.53
N ASP A 187 -8.06 0.55 -21.31
CA ASP A 187 -7.47 -0.37 -22.28
C ASP A 187 -6.92 0.38 -23.50
N GLY A 188 -7.61 1.43 -23.94
CA GLY A 188 -7.16 2.27 -25.05
C GLY A 188 -6.03 3.22 -24.66
N GLU A 189 -6.11 3.85 -23.50
CA GLU A 189 -5.08 4.79 -23.05
C GLU A 189 -3.81 4.11 -22.56
N TYR A 190 -3.93 2.93 -21.95
CA TYR A 190 -2.82 2.18 -21.38
C TYR A 190 -2.69 0.80 -22.02
N PRO A 191 -2.20 0.71 -23.27
CA PRO A 191 -2.08 -0.57 -23.96
C PRO A 191 -1.01 -1.50 -23.40
N ASN A 192 -0.05 -0.97 -22.65
CA ASN A 192 1.04 -1.74 -22.05
C ASN A 192 1.60 -1.06 -20.79
N GLN A 193 2.52 -1.74 -20.10
CA GLN A 193 3.15 -1.25 -18.89
C GLN A 193 3.95 0.04 -19.10
N ASP A 194 4.65 0.17 -20.22
CA ASP A 194 5.49 1.35 -20.47
C ASP A 194 4.67 2.63 -20.54
N VAL A 195 3.53 2.57 -21.21
CA VAL A 195 2.63 3.73 -21.35
C VAL A 195 2.02 4.15 -20.01
N VAL A 196 1.52 3.19 -19.22
CA VAL A 196 0.92 3.52 -17.92
C VAL A 196 1.97 4.05 -16.93
N TRP A 197 3.17 3.47 -16.89
CA TRP A 197 4.24 3.94 -16.03
C TRP A 197 4.74 5.34 -16.42
N GLU A 198 4.83 5.64 -17.72
CA GLU A 198 5.17 6.99 -18.17
C GLU A 198 4.16 8.03 -17.67
N LYS A 199 2.88 7.76 -17.82
CA LYS A 199 1.81 8.63 -17.30
C LYS A 199 1.86 8.75 -15.78
N PHE A 200 2.11 7.64 -15.09
CA PHE A 200 2.23 7.59 -13.64
C PHE A 200 3.35 8.50 -13.12
N GLU A 201 4.53 8.41 -13.70
CA GLU A 201 5.67 9.26 -13.31
C GLU A 201 5.42 10.74 -13.62
N LYS A 202 4.82 11.05 -14.77
CA LYS A 202 4.44 12.43 -15.14
C LYS A 202 3.47 13.04 -14.12
N ALA A 203 2.51 12.27 -13.63
CA ALA A 203 1.54 12.73 -12.64
C ALA A 203 2.21 13.07 -11.29
N PHE A 204 3.19 12.28 -10.83
CA PHE A 204 3.98 12.61 -9.64
C PHE A 204 4.72 13.95 -9.79
N ILE A 205 5.39 14.16 -10.92
CA ILE A 205 6.13 15.38 -11.20
C ILE A 205 5.17 16.58 -11.26
N ALA A 206 4.00 16.42 -11.87
CA ALA A 206 3.00 17.47 -11.98
C ALA A 206 2.49 17.94 -10.62
N ALA A 207 2.24 17.03 -9.70
CA ALA A 207 1.72 17.34 -8.37
C ALA A 207 2.76 17.92 -7.40
N ALA A 208 4.04 17.72 -7.65
CA ALA A 208 5.13 17.99 -6.71
C ALA A 208 5.14 19.43 -6.18
N GLY A 209 4.94 20.42 -7.03
CA GLY A 209 4.96 21.84 -6.65
C GLY A 209 3.79 22.24 -5.73
N LEU A 210 2.67 21.52 -5.78
CA LEU A 210 1.56 21.75 -4.85
C LEU A 210 1.86 21.15 -3.48
N ILE A 211 2.28 19.90 -3.45
CA ILE A 211 2.42 19.11 -2.21
C ILE A 211 3.64 19.57 -1.40
N THR A 212 4.68 20.06 -2.04
CA THR A 212 5.92 20.49 -1.37
C THR A 212 5.88 21.94 -0.87
N HIS A 213 4.81 22.68 -1.14
CA HIS A 213 4.61 23.99 -0.49
C HIS A 213 4.24 23.79 0.98
N SER A 214 5.01 24.37 1.87
CA SER A 214 4.98 24.12 3.31
C SER A 214 3.56 24.20 3.94
N PRO A 215 2.75 25.26 3.71
CA PRO A 215 1.38 25.30 4.27
C PRO A 215 0.47 24.22 3.68
N VAL A 216 0.65 23.90 2.38
CA VAL A 216 -0.13 22.85 1.71
C VAL A 216 0.23 21.47 2.27
N LEU A 217 1.50 21.16 2.42
CA LEU A 217 1.94 19.86 2.94
C LEU A 217 1.41 19.62 4.35
N ARG A 218 1.37 20.64 5.19
CA ARG A 218 0.80 20.58 6.54
C ARG A 218 -0.68 20.18 6.51
N ASP A 219 -1.47 20.85 5.68
CA ASP A 219 -2.90 20.55 5.51
C ASP A 219 -3.13 19.20 4.82
N TYR A 220 -2.30 18.87 3.85
CA TYR A 220 -2.33 17.62 3.10
C TYR A 220 -2.14 16.40 4.00
N LEU A 221 -1.14 16.44 4.88
CA LEU A 221 -0.90 15.35 5.84
C LEU A 221 -2.07 15.20 6.81
N TYR A 222 -2.57 16.30 7.35
CA TYR A 222 -3.73 16.26 8.25
C TYR A 222 -4.97 15.67 7.57
N LYS A 223 -5.24 16.12 6.33
CA LYS A 223 -6.36 15.59 5.55
C LYS A 223 -6.18 14.11 5.22
N GLY A 224 -4.99 13.68 4.85
CA GLY A 224 -4.70 12.28 4.55
C GLY A 224 -4.92 11.37 5.77
N LEU A 225 -4.47 11.78 6.94
CA LEU A 225 -4.75 11.05 8.19
C LEU A 225 -6.27 10.98 8.46
N GLY A 226 -7.00 12.06 8.19
CA GLY A 226 -8.45 12.12 8.32
C GLY A 226 -9.18 11.17 7.38
N GLU A 227 -8.75 11.07 6.12
CA GLU A 227 -9.32 10.13 5.14
C GLU A 227 -9.09 8.67 5.56
N LEU A 228 -7.91 8.36 6.09
CA LEU A 228 -7.62 7.03 6.62
C LEU A 228 -8.47 6.70 7.85
N GLN A 229 -8.55 7.62 8.79
CA GLN A 229 -9.35 7.43 10.01
C GLN A 229 -10.84 7.26 9.67
N HIS A 230 -11.35 8.01 8.69
CA HIS A 230 -12.73 7.87 8.21
C HIS A 230 -13.01 6.49 7.59
N ASP A 231 -11.99 5.87 6.99
CA ASP A 231 -12.09 4.49 6.45
C ASP A 231 -11.74 3.40 7.49
N ASN A 232 -11.80 3.75 8.78
CA ASN A 232 -11.54 2.84 9.90
C ASN A 232 -10.12 2.26 9.93
N ILE A 233 -9.16 3.11 9.59
CA ILE A 233 -7.73 2.85 9.74
C ILE A 233 -7.22 3.64 10.94
N MET A 234 -6.39 3.03 11.77
CA MET A 234 -5.96 3.62 13.04
C MET A 234 -4.47 3.92 13.11
N TYR A 235 -3.68 3.55 12.09
CA TYR A 235 -2.23 3.72 12.07
C TYR A 235 -1.71 3.71 10.63
N LEU A 236 -0.66 4.49 10.37
CA LEU A 236 -0.06 4.64 9.04
C LEU A 236 1.46 4.47 9.09
N GLU A 237 2.01 3.73 8.15
CA GLU A 237 3.42 3.82 7.77
C GLU A 237 3.51 4.38 6.36
N LEU A 238 4.02 5.60 6.25
CA LEU A 238 4.02 6.39 5.03
C LEU A 238 5.39 6.36 4.36
N ARG A 239 5.45 5.90 3.12
CA ARG A 239 6.64 6.01 2.29
C ARG A 239 6.80 7.44 1.80
N SER A 240 7.90 8.06 2.16
CA SER A 240 8.18 9.45 1.82
C SER A 240 9.64 9.65 1.44
N GLY A 241 9.86 10.36 0.33
CA GLY A 241 11.19 10.84 -0.05
C GLY A 241 11.66 12.03 0.78
N LEU A 242 10.81 12.58 1.65
CA LEU A 242 11.08 13.78 2.42
C LEU A 242 11.60 14.93 1.54
N SER A 243 10.95 15.16 0.40
CA SER A 243 11.30 16.22 -0.53
C SER A 243 11.44 17.57 0.19
N ARG A 244 12.37 18.40 -0.28
CA ARG A 244 12.54 19.74 0.27
C ARG A 244 11.25 20.53 0.12
N THR A 245 10.80 21.13 1.19
CA THR A 245 9.63 21.99 1.22
C THR A 245 10.03 23.45 1.02
N TYR A 246 9.12 24.25 0.51
CA TYR A 246 9.38 25.66 0.24
C TYR A 246 8.26 26.57 0.76
N GLU A 247 8.62 27.79 1.09
CA GLU A 247 7.72 28.84 1.50
C GLU A 247 7.36 29.75 0.32
N LEU A 248 6.39 30.62 0.53
CA LEU A 248 5.91 31.56 -0.51
C LEU A 248 6.99 32.52 -1.02
N ASP A 249 7.94 32.90 -0.17
CA ASP A 249 9.08 33.77 -0.51
C ASP A 249 10.23 33.02 -1.19
N GLY A 250 10.12 31.70 -1.37
CA GLY A 250 11.11 30.83 -1.95
C GLY A 250 12.10 30.23 -0.94
N THR A 251 11.96 30.49 0.35
CA THR A 251 12.77 29.84 1.39
C THR A 251 12.57 28.33 1.31
N ILE A 252 13.66 27.57 1.33
CA ILE A 252 13.66 26.11 1.24
C ILE A 252 14.03 25.52 2.59
N HIS A 253 13.26 24.54 3.03
CA HIS A 253 13.50 23.76 4.23
C HIS A 253 14.19 22.43 3.92
N ASP A 254 14.98 21.93 4.88
CA ASP A 254 15.63 20.64 4.78
C ASP A 254 14.69 19.48 5.19
N LYS A 255 15.21 18.26 5.10
CA LYS A 255 14.44 17.05 5.45
C LYS A 255 14.12 16.97 6.95
N VAL A 256 14.99 17.46 7.81
CA VAL A 256 14.76 17.50 9.27
C VAL A 256 13.53 18.36 9.59
N TRP A 257 13.41 19.50 8.93
CA TRP A 257 12.24 20.35 9.06
C TRP A 257 10.94 19.61 8.65
N THR A 258 10.99 18.89 7.54
CA THR A 258 9.84 18.11 7.04
C THR A 258 9.46 17.00 8.02
N VAL A 259 10.43 16.30 8.60
CA VAL A 259 10.19 15.27 9.62
C VAL A 259 9.55 15.89 10.88
N LYS A 260 10.04 17.03 11.34
CA LYS A 260 9.44 17.75 12.48
C LYS A 260 8.02 18.18 12.21
N MET A 261 7.75 18.67 11.01
CA MET A 261 6.40 19.07 10.60
C MET A 261 5.46 17.86 10.56
N PHE A 262 5.91 16.73 10.03
CA PHE A 262 5.15 15.49 10.06
C PHE A 262 4.83 15.05 11.51
N GLN A 263 5.78 15.17 12.40
CA GLN A 263 5.61 14.88 13.83
C GLN A 263 4.54 15.79 14.47
N GLU A 264 4.62 17.09 14.22
CA GLU A 264 3.65 18.08 14.73
C GLU A 264 2.23 17.80 14.24
N VAL A 265 2.06 17.55 12.94
CA VAL A 265 0.75 17.24 12.34
C VAL A 265 0.17 15.95 12.90
N THR A 266 0.99 14.90 13.02
CA THR A 266 0.56 13.62 13.58
C THR A 266 0.13 13.78 15.05
N LYS A 267 0.89 14.53 15.84
CA LYS A 267 0.56 14.81 17.22
C LYS A 267 -0.77 15.56 17.36
N LYS A 268 -0.97 16.59 16.53
CA LYS A 268 -2.23 17.35 16.49
C LYS A 268 -3.39 16.45 16.10
N PHE A 269 -3.24 15.65 15.05
CA PHE A 269 -4.28 14.74 14.59
C PHE A 269 -4.68 13.73 15.67
N ARG A 270 -3.71 13.15 16.38
CA ARG A 270 -3.97 12.23 17.49
C ARG A 270 -4.69 12.90 18.67
N ALA A 271 -4.39 14.15 18.94
CA ALA A 271 -5.11 14.92 19.97
C ALA A 271 -6.58 15.16 19.59
N ASP A 272 -6.84 15.41 18.30
CA ASP A 272 -8.18 15.61 17.76
C ASP A 272 -8.95 14.28 17.59
N HIS A 273 -8.23 13.17 17.39
CA HIS A 273 -8.78 11.83 17.12
C HIS A 273 -8.07 10.77 18.00
N PRO A 274 -8.50 10.60 19.27
CA PRO A 274 -7.82 9.70 20.22
C PRO A 274 -7.83 8.22 19.84
N ASP A 275 -8.71 7.82 18.91
CA ASP A 275 -8.79 6.48 18.36
C ASP A 275 -7.78 6.22 17.23
N PHE A 276 -7.09 7.27 16.75
CA PHE A 276 -5.99 7.13 15.80
C PHE A 276 -4.67 6.93 16.55
N PHE A 277 -3.99 5.82 16.27
CA PHE A 277 -2.86 5.35 17.06
C PHE A 277 -1.55 6.07 16.75
N GLY A 278 -1.37 6.52 15.51
CA GLY A 278 -0.19 7.25 15.09
C GLY A 278 0.22 7.01 13.65
N ALA A 279 1.39 7.54 13.30
CA ALA A 279 2.00 7.36 11.98
C ALA A 279 3.52 7.36 12.08
N ARG A 280 4.17 6.64 11.16
CA ARG A 280 5.63 6.58 11.01
C ARG A 280 6.02 6.76 9.54
N ILE A 281 7.26 7.11 9.31
CA ILE A 281 7.83 7.33 7.97
C ILE A 281 8.76 6.19 7.61
N ILE A 282 8.62 5.67 6.39
CA ILE A 282 9.62 4.85 5.72
C ILE A 282 10.27 5.76 4.66
N ILE A 283 11.56 6.07 4.84
CA ILE A 283 12.28 6.95 3.94
C ILE A 283 12.49 6.23 2.61
N SER A 284 12.04 6.85 1.52
CA SER A 284 12.01 6.24 0.19
C SER A 284 12.94 6.97 -0.76
N VAL A 285 13.70 6.22 -1.57
CA VAL A 285 14.63 6.74 -2.56
C VAL A 285 14.40 6.05 -3.89
N HIS A 286 14.43 6.82 -4.99
CA HIS A 286 14.17 6.29 -6.32
C HIS A 286 15.32 5.41 -6.81
N ARG A 287 14.99 4.22 -7.33
CA ARG A 287 15.97 3.26 -7.85
C ARG A 287 16.63 3.63 -9.17
N ALA A 288 16.25 4.77 -9.75
CA ALA A 288 16.93 5.34 -10.91
C ALA A 288 18.23 6.09 -10.55
N LEU A 289 18.46 6.39 -9.28
CA LEU A 289 19.66 7.07 -8.79
C LEU A 289 20.90 6.17 -8.87
N GLY A 290 22.08 6.78 -8.81
CA GLY A 290 23.35 6.05 -8.76
C GLY A 290 23.68 5.51 -7.38
N VAL A 291 24.66 4.60 -7.29
CA VAL A 291 25.12 3.99 -6.03
C VAL A 291 25.56 5.04 -5.01
N SER A 292 26.32 6.03 -5.44
CA SER A 292 26.80 7.11 -4.56
C SER A 292 25.66 7.93 -3.95
N GLU A 293 24.64 8.26 -4.76
CA GLU A 293 23.46 9.00 -4.31
C GLU A 293 22.61 8.18 -3.33
N VAL A 294 22.42 6.89 -3.61
CA VAL A 294 21.70 5.98 -2.72
C VAL A 294 22.48 5.78 -1.43
N LYS A 295 23.81 5.65 -1.49
CA LYS A 295 24.67 5.55 -0.30
C LYS A 295 24.54 6.78 0.60
N ALA A 296 24.55 7.99 0.01
CA ALA A 296 24.29 9.23 0.74
C ALA A 296 22.89 9.27 1.37
N ALA A 297 21.88 8.79 0.65
CA ALA A 297 20.51 8.71 1.16
C ALA A 297 20.37 7.72 2.32
N VAL A 298 21.03 6.55 2.25
CA VAL A 298 21.07 5.58 3.37
C VAL A 298 21.74 6.20 4.58
N LYS A 299 22.84 6.89 4.40
CA LYS A 299 23.55 7.61 5.49
C LYS A 299 22.65 8.65 6.15
N GLU A 300 21.92 9.43 5.36
CA GLU A 300 20.97 10.41 5.87
C GLU A 300 19.80 9.72 6.60
N ALA A 301 19.29 8.62 6.07
CA ALA A 301 18.23 7.83 6.73
C ALA A 301 18.68 7.28 8.09
N ILE A 302 19.90 6.79 8.21
CA ILE A 302 20.49 6.36 9.47
C ILE A 302 20.49 7.52 10.48
N GLN A 303 20.92 8.70 10.07
CA GLN A 303 20.95 9.89 10.91
C GLN A 303 19.54 10.32 11.36
N LEU A 304 18.59 10.35 10.43
CA LEU A 304 17.19 10.71 10.73
C LEU A 304 16.53 9.69 11.67
N GLN A 305 16.79 8.41 11.49
CA GLN A 305 16.27 7.39 12.40
C GLN A 305 16.86 7.52 13.81
N LYS A 306 18.15 7.84 13.92
CA LYS A 306 18.81 8.08 15.19
C LYS A 306 18.24 9.29 15.92
N GLU A 307 17.92 10.35 15.18
CA GLU A 307 17.35 11.58 15.74
C GLU A 307 15.86 11.44 16.07
N PHE A 308 15.11 10.68 15.24
CA PHE A 308 13.66 10.49 15.36
C PHE A 308 13.28 8.99 15.40
N PRO A 309 13.72 8.24 16.42
CA PRO A 309 13.57 6.78 16.44
C PRO A 309 12.11 6.31 16.50
N ASP A 310 11.22 7.12 17.08
CA ASP A 310 9.80 6.79 17.18
C ASP A 310 9.02 7.14 15.91
N LEU A 311 9.60 7.92 15.00
CA LEU A 311 8.93 8.42 13.80
C LEU A 311 9.47 7.79 12.53
N VAL A 312 10.78 7.62 12.41
CA VAL A 312 11.43 7.03 11.24
C VAL A 312 11.55 5.51 11.43
N ALA A 313 10.75 4.76 10.68
CA ALA A 313 10.69 3.31 10.78
C ALA A 313 11.84 2.62 10.03
N GLY A 314 12.22 3.14 8.87
CA GLY A 314 13.24 2.52 8.03
C GLY A 314 13.34 3.10 6.64
N PHE A 315 13.76 2.26 5.69
CA PHE A 315 14.17 2.69 4.35
C PHE A 315 13.62 1.75 3.27
N ASP A 316 13.34 2.31 2.09
CA ASP A 316 12.89 1.59 0.91
C ASP A 316 13.45 2.18 -0.38
N MET A 317 13.51 1.38 -1.43
CA MET A 317 13.83 1.77 -2.80
C MET A 317 12.56 1.73 -3.64
N VAL A 318 12.21 2.84 -4.29
CA VAL A 318 10.95 3.00 -5.01
C VAL A 318 11.15 3.25 -6.51
N GLY A 319 10.06 3.28 -7.26
CA GLY A 319 10.04 3.42 -8.70
C GLY A 319 9.81 2.09 -9.41
N ARG A 320 9.63 2.14 -10.74
CA ARG A 320 9.37 0.94 -11.54
C ARG A 320 10.50 -0.06 -11.40
N GLU A 321 10.16 -1.28 -10.97
CA GLU A 321 11.15 -2.32 -10.71
C GLU A 321 11.75 -2.88 -12.00
N ASP A 322 10.92 -3.17 -13.01
CA ASP A 322 11.35 -3.83 -14.27
C ASP A 322 12.42 -3.08 -15.04
N SER A 323 12.30 -1.75 -15.13
CA SER A 323 13.24 -0.89 -15.83
C SER A 323 14.25 -0.22 -14.90
N GLY A 324 14.07 -0.35 -13.59
CA GLY A 324 14.94 0.20 -12.58
C GLY A 324 16.16 -0.66 -12.31
N ARG A 325 17.04 -0.13 -11.49
CA ARG A 325 18.22 -0.86 -11.03
C ARG A 325 17.83 -1.82 -9.91
N THR A 326 18.50 -3.00 -9.88
CA THR A 326 18.22 -4.05 -8.91
C THR A 326 18.70 -3.69 -7.49
N LEU A 327 18.18 -4.35 -6.48
CA LEU A 327 18.71 -4.22 -5.11
C LEU A 327 20.19 -4.63 -5.04
N TRP A 328 20.58 -5.64 -5.80
CA TRP A 328 21.98 -6.08 -5.85
C TRP A 328 22.92 -5.05 -6.46
N TYR A 329 22.44 -4.27 -7.42
CA TYR A 329 23.19 -3.13 -7.95
C TYR A 329 23.55 -2.13 -6.83
N PHE A 330 22.67 -1.93 -5.86
CA PHE A 330 22.86 -1.02 -4.72
C PHE A 330 23.50 -1.68 -3.49
N ARG A 331 24.00 -2.91 -3.59
CA ARG A 331 24.52 -3.67 -2.44
C ARG A 331 25.54 -2.92 -1.60
N GLU A 332 26.41 -2.14 -2.22
CA GLU A 332 27.40 -1.31 -1.52
C GLU A 332 26.75 -0.26 -0.63
N ALA A 333 25.73 0.42 -1.15
CA ALA A 333 24.96 1.39 -0.39
C ALA A 333 24.12 0.74 0.71
N LEU A 334 23.46 -0.38 0.40
CA LEU A 334 22.56 -1.07 1.31
C LEU A 334 23.30 -1.86 2.41
N SER A 335 24.59 -2.11 2.25
CA SER A 335 25.45 -2.72 3.27
C SER A 335 25.97 -1.71 4.30
N LEU A 336 25.80 -0.42 4.06
CA LEU A 336 26.34 0.64 4.92
C LEU A 336 25.88 0.55 6.40
N PRO A 337 24.60 0.27 6.72
CA PRO A 337 24.20 0.13 8.12
C PRO A 337 24.98 -0.97 8.86
N ALA A 338 25.16 -2.13 8.23
CA ALA A 338 25.92 -3.24 8.80
C ALA A 338 27.40 -2.88 8.98
N GLU A 339 28.01 -2.19 8.01
CA GLU A 339 29.40 -1.71 8.11
C GLU A 339 29.59 -0.71 9.26
N LEU A 340 28.60 0.12 9.53
CA LEU A 340 28.62 1.09 10.63
C LEU A 340 28.15 0.49 11.97
N GLY A 341 27.76 -0.78 12.00
CA GLY A 341 27.26 -1.44 13.22
C GLY A 341 25.93 -0.88 13.72
N VAL A 342 25.10 -0.33 12.83
CA VAL A 342 23.78 0.23 13.16
C VAL A 342 22.69 -0.56 12.44
N THR A 343 21.47 -0.49 12.99
CA THR A 343 20.28 -1.13 12.38
C THR A 343 19.43 -0.08 11.69
N LEU A 344 19.25 -0.24 10.37
CA LEU A 344 18.25 0.49 9.58
C LEU A 344 17.32 -0.55 8.98
N PRO A 345 16.07 -0.70 9.46
CA PRO A 345 15.13 -1.64 8.89
C PRO A 345 14.81 -1.32 7.44
N TYR A 346 14.77 -2.35 6.60
CA TYR A 346 14.36 -2.22 5.20
C TYR A 346 12.92 -2.72 5.03
N PHE A 347 12.20 -2.06 4.14
CA PHE A 347 10.82 -2.39 3.73
C PHE A 347 10.75 -2.37 2.20
N PHE A 348 11.55 -3.21 1.55
CA PHE A 348 11.77 -3.13 0.12
C PHE A 348 10.56 -3.51 -0.71
N HIS A 349 10.27 -2.69 -1.75
CA HIS A 349 9.59 -3.16 -2.94
C HIS A 349 10.43 -4.27 -3.56
N ALA A 350 9.86 -5.44 -3.76
CA ALA A 350 10.51 -6.56 -4.41
C ALA A 350 9.49 -7.49 -5.05
N GLY A 351 9.80 -7.95 -6.25
CA GLY A 351 8.93 -8.83 -7.01
C GLY A 351 7.71 -8.14 -7.63
N GLU A 352 7.69 -6.81 -7.77
CA GLU A 352 6.67 -6.10 -8.53
C GLU A 352 6.98 -6.18 -10.02
N THR A 353 6.97 -7.41 -10.52
CA THR A 353 7.33 -7.74 -11.90
C THR A 353 6.66 -9.05 -12.34
N ASP A 354 6.41 -9.17 -13.63
CA ASP A 354 6.05 -10.41 -14.33
C ASP A 354 7.18 -10.94 -15.23
N ASP A 355 8.35 -10.31 -15.18
CA ASP A 355 9.55 -10.70 -15.93
C ASP A 355 10.32 -11.87 -15.26
N GLU A 356 9.71 -13.03 -15.24
CA GLU A 356 10.23 -14.22 -14.56
C GLU A 356 11.62 -14.63 -15.06
N GLY A 357 12.52 -14.89 -14.11
CA GLY A 357 13.88 -15.38 -14.39
C GLY A 357 14.90 -14.30 -14.77
N THR A 358 14.52 -13.03 -14.80
CA THR A 358 15.43 -11.91 -15.04
C THR A 358 16.19 -11.51 -13.76
N ASP A 359 17.19 -10.62 -13.91
CA ASP A 359 17.92 -10.08 -12.75
C ASP A 359 16.99 -9.31 -11.81
N VAL A 360 15.97 -8.64 -12.35
CA VAL A 360 14.95 -7.94 -11.57
C VAL A 360 14.10 -8.90 -10.72
N ASP A 361 13.74 -10.04 -11.29
CA ASP A 361 12.98 -11.08 -10.57
C ASP A 361 13.73 -11.61 -9.35
N GLN A 362 15.06 -11.55 -9.35
CA GLN A 362 15.91 -11.94 -8.22
C GLN A 362 15.85 -10.95 -7.05
N ASN A 363 15.28 -9.75 -7.22
CA ASN A 363 15.09 -8.80 -6.13
C ASN A 363 14.34 -9.42 -4.95
N ILE A 364 13.45 -10.38 -5.19
CA ILE A 364 12.69 -11.06 -4.14
C ILE A 364 13.63 -11.84 -3.20
N LEU A 365 14.69 -12.44 -3.74
CA LEU A 365 15.73 -13.14 -2.96
C LEU A 365 16.66 -12.14 -2.27
N ASP A 366 17.06 -11.10 -3.00
CA ASP A 366 17.97 -10.08 -2.48
C ASP A 366 17.33 -9.27 -1.34
N ALA A 367 16.03 -8.98 -1.42
CA ALA A 367 15.30 -8.34 -0.32
C ALA A 367 15.39 -9.17 0.97
N LEU A 368 15.22 -10.48 0.87
CA LEU A 368 15.38 -11.40 2.01
C LEU A 368 16.84 -11.48 2.48
N LEU A 369 17.80 -11.45 1.55
CA LEU A 369 19.24 -11.44 1.85
C LEU A 369 19.63 -10.17 2.63
N PHE A 370 19.07 -9.01 2.29
CA PHE A 370 19.24 -7.75 3.03
C PHE A 370 18.37 -7.66 4.28
N ASN A 371 17.72 -8.76 4.66
CA ASN A 371 16.90 -8.84 5.87
C ASN A 371 15.73 -7.85 5.87
N THR A 372 15.04 -7.71 4.75
CA THR A 372 13.84 -6.86 4.67
C THR A 372 12.82 -7.25 5.74
N THR A 373 12.19 -6.26 6.35
CA THR A 373 11.19 -6.47 7.42
C THR A 373 9.85 -6.94 6.86
N ARG A 374 9.44 -6.38 5.71
CA ARG A 374 8.31 -6.78 4.89
C ARG A 374 8.71 -6.72 3.42
N ILE A 375 7.93 -7.32 2.56
CA ILE A 375 8.13 -7.30 1.10
C ILE A 375 7.00 -6.47 0.48
N GLY A 376 7.35 -5.35 -0.14
CA GLY A 376 6.41 -4.52 -0.89
C GLY A 376 5.97 -5.22 -2.17
N HIS A 377 4.67 -5.32 -2.41
CA HIS A 377 4.01 -6.05 -3.48
C HIS A 377 4.24 -7.56 -3.46
N GLY A 378 5.47 -8.03 -3.57
CA GLY A 378 5.77 -9.45 -3.60
C GLY A 378 4.98 -10.23 -4.67
N TYR A 379 4.63 -9.58 -5.78
CA TYR A 379 3.78 -10.16 -6.82
C TYR A 379 4.34 -11.47 -7.35
N SER A 380 5.64 -11.54 -7.59
CA SER A 380 6.33 -12.73 -8.09
C SER A 380 6.67 -13.79 -7.02
N LEU A 381 6.44 -13.52 -5.73
CA LEU A 381 6.86 -14.40 -4.64
C LEU A 381 6.31 -15.82 -4.79
N ALA A 382 5.08 -15.96 -5.26
CA ALA A 382 4.45 -17.27 -5.45
C ALA A 382 5.21 -18.18 -6.44
N HIS A 383 6.02 -17.61 -7.35
CA HIS A 383 6.86 -18.32 -8.31
C HIS A 383 8.25 -18.64 -7.77
N HIS A 384 8.59 -18.20 -6.56
CA HIS A 384 9.88 -18.41 -5.90
C HIS A 384 9.73 -19.29 -4.66
N PRO A 385 9.74 -20.64 -4.80
CA PRO A 385 9.43 -21.53 -3.70
C PRO A 385 10.38 -21.37 -2.50
N LEU A 386 11.68 -21.16 -2.74
CA LEU A 386 12.65 -20.93 -1.66
C LEU A 386 12.41 -19.58 -0.96
N ALA A 387 12.19 -18.49 -1.72
CA ALA A 387 11.90 -17.19 -1.15
C ALA A 387 10.59 -17.21 -0.33
N LYS A 388 9.57 -17.91 -0.83
CA LYS A 388 8.30 -18.12 -0.13
C LYS A 388 8.49 -18.87 1.19
N GLU A 389 9.28 -19.93 1.20
CA GLU A 389 9.63 -20.68 2.41
C GLU A 389 10.40 -19.81 3.41
N LEU A 390 11.43 -19.09 2.96
CA LEU A 390 12.26 -18.23 3.80
C LEU A 390 11.44 -17.08 4.40
N SER A 391 10.60 -16.41 3.61
CA SER A 391 9.76 -15.31 4.11
C SER A 391 8.77 -15.80 5.16
N ARG A 392 8.17 -16.97 4.96
CA ARG A 392 7.28 -17.58 5.97
C ARG A 392 8.06 -17.94 7.25
N LYS A 393 9.21 -18.61 7.13
CA LYS A 393 10.03 -19.01 8.26
C LYS A 393 10.51 -17.83 9.10
N ARG A 394 10.83 -16.72 8.45
CA ARG A 394 11.28 -15.49 9.09
C ARG A 394 10.14 -14.56 9.49
N ASN A 395 8.91 -14.95 9.22
CA ASN A 395 7.71 -14.15 9.50
C ASN A 395 7.73 -12.78 8.81
N VAL A 396 8.12 -12.76 7.53
CA VAL A 396 8.16 -11.58 6.68
C VAL A 396 6.86 -11.50 5.88
N ALA A 397 6.04 -10.49 6.16
CA ALA A 397 4.77 -10.31 5.48
C ALA A 397 4.93 -9.65 4.11
N VAL A 398 4.03 -10.00 3.19
CA VAL A 398 3.86 -9.33 1.90
C VAL A 398 2.85 -8.20 2.06
N GLU A 399 3.20 -7.04 1.55
CA GLU A 399 2.32 -5.86 1.44
C GLU A 399 1.60 -5.93 0.09
N LEU A 400 0.41 -6.49 0.09
CA LEU A 400 -0.42 -6.71 -1.11
C LEU A 400 -1.19 -5.45 -1.47
N CYS A 401 -1.02 -4.96 -2.71
CA CYS A 401 -1.69 -3.79 -3.26
C CYS A 401 -2.41 -4.20 -4.57
N PRO A 402 -3.60 -4.82 -4.50
CA PRO A 402 -4.22 -5.46 -5.66
C PRO A 402 -4.55 -4.50 -6.80
N ILE A 403 -5.12 -3.34 -6.47
CA ILE A 403 -5.53 -2.34 -7.47
C ILE A 403 -4.34 -1.80 -8.23
N SER A 404 -3.25 -1.50 -7.53
CA SER A 404 -1.99 -1.09 -8.17
C SER A 404 -1.50 -2.13 -9.17
N ASN A 405 -1.51 -3.40 -8.79
CA ASN A 405 -1.05 -4.48 -9.67
C ASN A 405 -1.91 -4.61 -10.94
N GLN A 406 -3.20 -4.33 -10.86
CA GLN A 406 -4.08 -4.31 -12.03
C GLN A 406 -3.89 -3.05 -12.88
N VAL A 407 -3.91 -1.87 -12.27
CA VAL A 407 -3.81 -0.60 -13.01
C VAL A 407 -2.45 -0.45 -13.69
N LEU A 408 -1.38 -0.88 -13.03
CA LEU A 408 -0.02 -0.90 -13.59
C LEU A 408 0.26 -2.15 -14.46
N LYS A 409 -0.78 -2.93 -14.76
CA LYS A 409 -0.82 -4.00 -15.78
C LYS A 409 0.04 -5.22 -15.51
N LEU A 410 0.25 -5.58 -14.25
CA LEU A 410 0.79 -6.89 -13.90
C LEU A 410 -0.27 -8.00 -14.03
N VAL A 411 -1.54 -7.68 -13.76
CA VAL A 411 -2.67 -8.61 -13.84
C VAL A 411 -3.90 -7.90 -14.40
N SER A 412 -4.68 -8.60 -15.23
CA SER A 412 -5.93 -8.04 -15.78
C SER A 412 -7.13 -8.44 -14.94
N ASP A 413 -7.30 -9.72 -14.66
CA ASP A 413 -8.37 -10.29 -13.85
C ASP A 413 -7.81 -10.66 -12.48
N LEU A 414 -8.31 -10.03 -11.41
CA LEU A 414 -7.78 -10.24 -10.05
C LEU A 414 -8.00 -11.66 -9.52
N ARG A 415 -8.84 -12.47 -10.16
CA ARG A 415 -8.91 -13.91 -9.86
C ARG A 415 -7.62 -14.65 -10.21
N ASN A 416 -6.84 -14.10 -11.14
CA ASN A 416 -5.55 -14.65 -11.59
C ASN A 416 -4.35 -14.06 -10.83
N HIS A 417 -4.58 -13.20 -9.82
CA HIS A 417 -3.50 -12.63 -9.05
C HIS A 417 -2.74 -13.73 -8.28
N PRO A 418 -1.40 -13.79 -8.35
CA PRO A 418 -0.63 -14.85 -7.71
C PRO A 418 -0.72 -14.86 -6.18
N ALA A 419 -1.16 -13.78 -5.55
CA ALA A 419 -1.44 -13.74 -4.11
C ALA A 419 -2.55 -14.71 -3.68
N ALA A 420 -3.35 -15.23 -4.60
CA ALA A 420 -4.29 -16.32 -4.31
C ALA A 420 -3.59 -17.56 -3.75
N VAL A 421 -2.38 -17.87 -4.23
CA VAL A 421 -1.52 -18.95 -3.70
C VAL A 421 -1.10 -18.63 -2.28
N LEU A 422 -0.60 -17.41 -2.02
CA LEU A 422 -0.18 -16.99 -0.68
C LEU A 422 -1.33 -17.01 0.32
N MET A 423 -2.50 -16.54 -0.10
CA MET A 423 -3.71 -16.53 0.74
C MET A 423 -4.19 -17.96 1.05
N SER A 424 -4.14 -18.87 0.09
CA SER A 424 -4.54 -20.28 0.27
C SER A 424 -3.60 -21.05 1.19
N GLU A 425 -2.34 -20.64 1.29
CA GLU A 425 -1.32 -21.25 2.15
C GLU A 425 -1.20 -20.59 3.53
N GLY A 426 -1.95 -19.52 3.80
CA GLY A 426 -1.82 -18.76 5.04
C GLY A 426 -0.49 -18.02 5.18
N HIS A 427 0.14 -17.64 4.06
CA HIS A 427 1.33 -16.81 4.09
C HIS A 427 1.02 -15.45 4.71
N PRO A 428 1.91 -14.87 5.55
CA PRO A 428 1.68 -13.57 6.14
C PRO A 428 1.42 -12.49 5.07
N LEU A 429 0.25 -11.87 5.13
CA LEU A 429 -0.21 -10.84 4.20
C LEU A 429 -0.76 -9.64 4.96
N VAL A 430 -0.53 -8.46 4.42
CA VAL A 430 -1.23 -7.22 4.78
C VAL A 430 -1.76 -6.57 3.51
N ILE A 431 -2.88 -5.86 3.62
CA ILE A 431 -3.50 -5.16 2.48
C ILE A 431 -3.14 -3.69 2.55
N SER A 432 -2.76 -3.10 1.44
CA SER A 432 -2.59 -1.65 1.31
C SER A 432 -3.02 -1.15 -0.06
N SER A 433 -2.97 0.17 -0.26
CA SER A 433 -3.51 0.85 -1.44
C SER A 433 -2.46 1.52 -2.33
N ASP A 434 -1.20 1.52 -1.91
CA ASP A 434 -0.05 2.04 -2.66
C ASP A 434 -0.18 3.53 -3.02
N ASP A 435 -0.93 3.85 -4.06
CA ASP A 435 -1.08 5.20 -4.60
C ASP A 435 -2.55 5.62 -4.77
N PRO A 436 -3.28 5.86 -3.68
CA PRO A 436 -4.73 6.09 -3.71
C PRO A 436 -5.18 7.16 -4.71
N SER A 437 -4.51 8.32 -4.75
CA SER A 437 -4.91 9.42 -5.65
C SER A 437 -4.75 9.07 -7.13
N MET A 438 -3.81 8.19 -7.48
CA MET A 438 -3.58 7.74 -8.86
C MET A 438 -4.70 6.82 -9.34
N PHE A 439 -5.28 6.05 -8.42
CA PHE A 439 -6.30 5.04 -8.74
C PHE A 439 -7.73 5.53 -8.44
N GLY A 440 -7.87 6.69 -7.81
CA GLY A 440 -9.17 7.22 -7.40
C GLY A 440 -9.76 6.48 -6.21
N THR A 441 -8.92 5.96 -5.31
CA THR A 441 -9.32 5.35 -4.05
C THR A 441 -9.06 6.27 -2.86
N THR A 442 -9.68 5.96 -1.74
CA THR A 442 -9.38 6.53 -0.42
C THR A 442 -9.33 5.40 0.59
N GLY A 443 -8.37 5.44 1.51
CA GLY A 443 -8.22 4.37 2.50
C GLY A 443 -7.85 3.02 1.90
N LEU A 444 -8.42 1.95 2.45
CA LEU A 444 -8.12 0.56 2.09
C LEU A 444 -9.34 -0.27 1.66
N SER A 445 -10.54 0.29 1.73
CA SER A 445 -11.77 -0.51 1.51
C SER A 445 -11.86 -1.11 0.12
N TYR A 446 -11.42 -0.37 -0.90
CA TYR A 446 -11.41 -0.88 -2.29
C TYR A 446 -10.43 -2.04 -2.47
N ASP A 447 -9.24 -1.94 -1.91
CA ASP A 447 -8.24 -3.01 -1.97
C ASP A 447 -8.67 -4.23 -1.15
N PHE A 448 -9.28 -4.04 0.02
CA PHE A 448 -9.90 -5.13 0.77
C PHE A 448 -11.01 -5.82 -0.01
N TYR A 449 -11.84 -5.06 -0.74
CA TYR A 449 -12.88 -5.64 -1.59
C TYR A 449 -12.28 -6.53 -2.68
N GLU A 450 -11.30 -6.03 -3.42
CA GLU A 450 -10.64 -6.75 -4.50
C GLU A 450 -9.89 -7.99 -4.00
N ALA A 451 -9.25 -7.90 -2.83
CA ALA A 451 -8.59 -9.04 -2.22
C ALA A 451 -9.59 -10.08 -1.72
N PHE A 452 -10.64 -9.65 -1.04
CA PHE A 452 -11.63 -10.54 -0.42
C PHE A 452 -12.55 -11.22 -1.43
N VAL A 453 -13.03 -10.48 -2.42
CA VAL A 453 -13.97 -10.99 -3.44
C VAL A 453 -13.25 -11.59 -4.63
N GLY A 454 -12.20 -10.92 -5.12
CA GLY A 454 -11.47 -11.34 -6.31
C GLY A 454 -10.42 -12.41 -6.07
N ILE A 455 -9.42 -12.08 -5.29
CA ILE A 455 -8.27 -12.97 -5.01
C ILE A 455 -8.69 -14.16 -4.15
N GLY A 456 -9.43 -13.88 -3.08
CA GLY A 456 -9.87 -14.89 -2.13
C GLY A 456 -11.06 -15.73 -2.59
N GLY A 457 -11.89 -15.19 -3.48
CA GLY A 457 -13.10 -15.88 -3.94
C GLY A 457 -14.03 -16.30 -2.81
N LEU A 458 -14.81 -17.36 -3.01
CA LEU A 458 -15.72 -17.88 -1.99
C LEU A 458 -15.00 -18.50 -0.78
N LYS A 459 -13.73 -18.91 -0.94
CA LYS A 459 -12.94 -19.48 0.16
C LYS A 459 -12.67 -18.45 1.26
N ALA A 460 -12.36 -17.21 0.89
CA ALA A 460 -12.11 -16.14 1.85
C ALA A 460 -13.40 -15.82 2.61
N ASN A 461 -13.30 -15.77 3.93
CA ASN A 461 -14.43 -15.57 4.83
C ASN A 461 -14.17 -14.44 5.84
N LEU A 462 -15.04 -14.24 6.79
CA LEU A 462 -14.86 -13.22 7.83
C LEU A 462 -13.58 -13.44 8.63
N GLY A 463 -13.19 -14.70 8.86
CA GLY A 463 -11.90 -15.03 9.48
C GLY A 463 -10.71 -14.55 8.68
N THR A 464 -10.77 -14.63 7.35
CA THR A 464 -9.76 -14.08 6.44
C THR A 464 -9.64 -12.57 6.62
N LEU A 465 -10.75 -11.84 6.62
CA LEU A 465 -10.77 -10.40 6.85
C LEU A 465 -10.22 -10.01 8.23
N LYS A 466 -10.60 -10.75 9.25
CA LYS A 466 -10.16 -10.54 10.63
C LYS A 466 -8.64 -10.71 10.75
N GLU A 467 -8.09 -11.76 10.16
CA GLU A 467 -6.63 -11.99 10.18
C GLU A 467 -5.87 -10.93 9.37
N LEU A 468 -6.34 -10.58 8.17
CA LEU A 468 -5.71 -9.53 7.36
C LEU A 468 -5.68 -8.19 8.09
N ALA A 469 -6.77 -7.80 8.74
CA ALA A 469 -6.83 -6.58 9.51
C ALA A 469 -5.88 -6.60 10.72
N ALA A 470 -5.90 -7.68 11.51
CA ALA A 470 -5.02 -7.85 12.66
C ALA A 470 -3.52 -7.91 12.23
N ASN A 471 -3.22 -8.55 11.12
CA ASN A 471 -1.87 -8.63 10.57
C ASN A 471 -1.27 -7.25 10.28
N SER A 472 -2.06 -6.28 9.86
CA SER A 472 -1.57 -4.93 9.59
C SER A 472 -0.93 -4.28 10.83
N ILE A 473 -1.42 -4.61 12.02
CA ILE A 473 -0.83 -4.17 13.29
C ILE A 473 0.33 -5.08 13.70
N ARG A 474 0.16 -6.40 13.59
CA ARG A 474 1.20 -7.39 13.96
C ARG A 474 2.49 -7.20 13.16
N PHE A 475 2.38 -6.91 11.87
CA PHE A 475 3.51 -6.74 10.95
C PHE A 475 3.94 -5.27 10.78
N SER A 476 3.36 -4.34 11.55
CA SER A 476 3.83 -2.96 11.58
C SER A 476 5.23 -2.85 12.19
N SER A 477 5.86 -1.70 12.00
CA SER A 477 7.17 -1.40 12.60
C SER A 477 7.10 -0.95 14.07
N LEU A 478 5.91 -0.94 14.65
CA LEU A 478 5.72 -0.57 16.04
C LEU A 478 6.45 -1.54 16.99
N PRO A 479 6.99 -1.06 18.11
CA PRO A 479 7.53 -1.94 19.13
C PRO A 479 6.44 -2.82 19.76
N ALA A 480 6.81 -3.98 20.30
CA ALA A 480 5.89 -5.03 20.75
C ALA A 480 4.78 -4.51 21.67
N HIS A 481 5.14 -3.67 22.66
CA HIS A 481 4.18 -3.12 23.62
C HIS A 481 3.11 -2.22 22.95
N LEU A 482 3.48 -1.50 21.90
CA LEU A 482 2.56 -0.68 21.12
C LEU A 482 1.70 -1.53 20.16
N LYS A 483 2.25 -2.62 19.63
CA LYS A 483 1.44 -3.59 18.87
C LYS A 483 0.36 -4.21 19.76
N ASP A 484 0.69 -4.60 20.98
CA ASP A 484 -0.27 -5.17 21.94
C ASP A 484 -1.39 -4.16 22.26
N THR A 485 -1.03 -2.91 22.54
CA THR A 485 -2.00 -1.83 22.75
C THR A 485 -2.87 -1.61 21.52
N GLY A 486 -2.25 -1.54 20.33
CA GLY A 486 -2.95 -1.37 19.06
C GLY A 486 -3.91 -2.51 18.76
N LEU A 487 -3.52 -3.76 18.99
CA LEU A 487 -4.37 -4.94 18.81
C LEU A 487 -5.55 -4.94 19.78
N THR A 488 -5.34 -4.52 21.03
CA THR A 488 -6.41 -4.40 22.03
C THR A 488 -7.44 -3.35 21.60
N MET A 489 -6.99 -2.19 21.15
CA MET A 489 -7.86 -1.13 20.62
C MET A 489 -8.62 -1.59 19.37
N TRP A 490 -7.93 -2.25 18.46
CA TRP A 490 -8.52 -2.80 17.25
C TRP A 490 -9.58 -3.86 17.57
N GLN A 491 -9.30 -4.79 18.47
CA GLN A 491 -10.25 -5.84 18.88
C GLN A 491 -11.54 -5.24 19.45
N LYS A 492 -11.42 -4.20 20.25
CA LYS A 492 -12.59 -3.49 20.80
C LYS A 492 -13.45 -2.88 19.69
N LYS A 493 -12.81 -2.27 18.68
CA LYS A 493 -13.52 -1.73 17.50
C LYS A 493 -14.16 -2.84 16.67
N TRP A 494 -13.46 -3.98 16.51
CA TRP A 494 -13.98 -5.14 15.82
C TRP A 494 -15.23 -5.70 16.50
N ASP A 495 -15.21 -5.86 17.81
CA ASP A 495 -16.34 -6.35 18.59
C ASP A 495 -17.57 -5.41 18.46
N ALA A 496 -17.35 -4.10 18.46
CA ALA A 496 -18.40 -3.12 18.20
C ALA A 496 -18.97 -3.26 16.77
N PHE A 497 -18.09 -3.39 15.77
CA PHE A 497 -18.48 -3.62 14.37
C PHE A 497 -19.36 -4.88 14.22
N ILE A 498 -18.99 -5.98 14.87
CA ILE A 498 -19.79 -7.23 14.85
C ILE A 498 -21.16 -7.02 15.52
N THR A 499 -21.19 -6.27 16.63
CA THR A 499 -22.45 -5.98 17.34
C THR A 499 -23.41 -5.14 16.50
N ASP A 500 -22.88 -4.20 15.73
CA ASP A 500 -23.66 -3.30 14.86
C ASP A 500 -24.17 -3.99 13.58
N HIS A 501 -23.68 -5.20 13.29
CA HIS A 501 -24.06 -5.98 12.10
C HIS A 501 -24.38 -7.44 12.45
N PRO A 502 -25.44 -7.68 13.26
CA PRO A 502 -25.76 -9.01 13.78
C PRO A 502 -26.32 -9.98 12.71
#